data_71a763fc514c4e5ec68acc49b02dcac1
#
_entry.id   71a763fc514c4e5ec68acc49b02dcac1
#
_cell.length_a   1.000
_cell.length_b   1.000
_cell.length_c   1.000
_cell.angle_alpha   90.00
_cell.angle_beta   90.00
_cell.angle_gamma   90.00
#
_symmetry.space_group_name_H-M   'P 1'
#
loop_
_entity.id
_entity.type
_entity.pdbx_description
1 polymer ?
#
loop_
_entity_poly.entity_id
_entity_poly.type
_entity_poly.pdbx_seq_one_letter_code
_entity_poly.pdbx_strand_id
1 'polypeptide(L)'
;CALVGGETAEHPGMMPEDEYDLAGFTVGVVDKDKMLDPENVQPGDVMIALPSSGVHSNGFSLVRKVFELESKPRNIFREFNGSTLGETLLTPTRLYVKPMLKLMDEIKVKSVVHVTGGGFYENIPRALNDRTKAVVERNSVRVLPIFQEIQKVGEISEHDMFNTFNMGVGMIAIVSSEDADKALQVLKETGEDAYVIGKVEQGSKEVEII
;
A
#
# COMPACT_ATOMS: atom_id res chain seq x y z
N CYS A 1 19.30 -5.59 4.80
CA CYS A 1 19.77 -5.57 3.41
C CYS A 1 21.12 -4.84 3.33
N ALA A 2 22.09 -5.39 2.62
CA ALA A 2 23.38 -4.72 2.38
C ALA A 2 23.27 -3.84 1.12
N LEU A 3 23.74 -2.60 1.21
CA LEU A 3 23.93 -1.74 0.03
C LEU A 3 25.27 -2.13 -0.61
N VAL A 4 25.22 -2.90 -1.70
CA VAL A 4 26.41 -3.52 -2.29
C VAL A 4 27.02 -2.73 -3.44
N GLY A 5 26.33 -1.72 -3.96
CA GLY A 5 26.83 -0.89 -5.04
C GLY A 5 25.82 0.15 -5.49
N GLY A 6 26.27 0.99 -6.39
CA GLY A 6 25.48 2.01 -7.07
C GLY A 6 26.29 2.63 -8.18
N GLU A 7 25.63 3.34 -9.06
CA GLU A 7 26.21 4.04 -10.21
C GLU A 7 25.45 5.35 -10.42
N THR A 8 26.13 6.33 -10.95
CA THR A 8 25.51 7.57 -11.44
C THR A 8 25.85 7.70 -12.92
N ALA A 9 24.84 7.84 -13.78
CA ALA A 9 25.01 7.99 -15.19
C ALA A 9 24.32 9.28 -15.69
N GLU A 10 24.99 9.99 -16.57
CA GLU A 10 24.40 11.14 -17.26
C GLU A 10 23.67 10.66 -18.52
N HIS A 11 22.53 11.29 -18.82
CA HIS A 11 21.75 11.03 -20.03
C HIS A 11 21.60 12.30 -20.88
N PRO A 12 22.68 12.79 -21.52
CA PRO A 12 22.65 14.01 -22.30
C PRO A 12 21.62 13.94 -23.43
N GLY A 13 20.75 14.94 -23.50
CA GLY A 13 19.70 15.03 -24.51
C GLY A 13 18.49 14.12 -24.31
N MET A 14 18.46 13.31 -23.23
CA MET A 14 17.32 12.47 -22.85
C MET A 14 16.57 13.04 -21.63
N MET A 15 17.30 13.65 -20.71
CA MET A 15 16.74 14.30 -19.51
C MET A 15 17.20 15.75 -19.45
N PRO A 16 16.37 16.68 -18.94
CA PRO A 16 16.80 18.03 -18.56
C PRO A 16 17.96 17.99 -17.54
N GLU A 17 18.83 18.98 -17.58
CA GLU A 17 20.02 19.04 -16.71
C GLU A 17 19.71 19.13 -15.21
N ASP A 18 18.52 19.62 -14.85
CA ASP A 18 18.02 19.80 -13.50
C ASP A 18 17.11 18.66 -13.01
N GLU A 19 16.89 17.64 -13.85
CA GLU A 19 16.11 16.46 -13.50
C GLU A 19 17.01 15.25 -13.22
N TYR A 20 16.51 14.36 -12.35
CA TYR A 20 17.16 13.07 -12.06
C TYR A 20 16.17 12.03 -11.64
N ASP A 21 16.49 10.78 -11.89
CA ASP A 21 15.75 9.63 -11.40
C ASP A 21 16.59 8.81 -10.40
N LEU A 22 15.91 8.20 -9.44
CA LEU A 22 16.50 7.22 -8.53
C LEU A 22 15.91 5.85 -8.83
N ALA A 23 16.76 4.90 -9.18
CA ALA A 23 16.38 3.52 -9.40
C ALA A 23 17.04 2.60 -8.37
N GLY A 24 16.29 1.66 -7.82
CA GLY A 24 16.79 0.66 -6.90
C GLY A 24 16.56 -0.75 -7.44
N PHE A 25 17.56 -1.61 -7.27
CA PHE A 25 17.47 -3.02 -7.59
C PHE A 25 17.82 -3.85 -6.36
N THR A 26 16.93 -4.75 -5.95
CA THR A 26 17.09 -5.56 -4.75
C THR A 26 17.07 -7.05 -5.12
N VAL A 27 18.05 -7.77 -4.62
CA VAL A 27 18.10 -9.24 -4.72
C VAL A 27 17.93 -9.85 -3.33
N GLY A 28 17.04 -10.81 -3.22
CA GLY A 28 16.81 -11.59 -2.02
C GLY A 28 16.69 -13.06 -2.34
N VAL A 29 16.71 -13.90 -1.30
CA VAL A 29 16.49 -15.34 -1.39
C VAL A 29 15.42 -15.75 -0.39
N VAL A 30 14.65 -16.75 -0.75
CA VAL A 30 13.65 -17.39 0.12
C VAL A 30 13.70 -18.90 -0.09
N ASP A 31 13.52 -19.67 0.97
CA ASP A 31 13.37 -21.12 0.87
C ASP A 31 12.10 -21.43 0.07
N LYS A 32 12.17 -22.43 -0.81
CA LYS A 32 11.06 -22.74 -1.73
C LYS A 32 9.75 -23.08 -0.99
N ASP A 33 9.85 -23.73 0.14
CA ASP A 33 8.72 -24.11 1.01
C ASP A 33 8.14 -22.93 1.82
N LYS A 34 8.85 -21.79 1.86
CA LYS A 34 8.41 -20.55 2.50
C LYS A 34 7.87 -19.50 1.51
N MET A 35 7.88 -19.81 0.22
CA MET A 35 7.29 -18.92 -0.78
C MET A 35 5.79 -18.76 -0.53
N LEU A 36 5.32 -17.52 -0.56
CA LEU A 36 3.90 -17.24 -0.53
C LEU A 36 3.26 -17.71 -1.85
N ASP A 37 2.12 -18.36 -1.74
CA ASP A 37 1.42 -18.89 -2.90
C ASP A 37 -0.08 -18.54 -2.82
N PRO A 38 -0.58 -17.65 -3.70
CA PRO A 38 -1.99 -17.29 -3.75
C PRO A 38 -2.96 -18.48 -3.94
N GLU A 39 -2.48 -19.62 -4.46
CA GLU A 39 -3.30 -20.82 -4.57
C GLU A 39 -3.76 -21.38 -3.21
N ASN A 40 -3.08 -21.01 -2.13
CA ASN A 40 -3.46 -21.36 -0.76
C ASN A 40 -4.58 -20.48 -0.18
N VAL A 41 -4.94 -19.39 -0.86
CA VAL A 41 -6.01 -18.49 -0.43
C VAL A 41 -7.36 -19.16 -0.67
N GLN A 42 -8.25 -19.11 0.32
CA GLN A 42 -9.54 -19.80 0.30
C GLN A 42 -10.68 -18.89 0.77
N PRO A 43 -11.92 -19.15 0.34
CA PRO A 43 -13.08 -18.50 0.94
C PRO A 43 -13.11 -18.67 2.45
N GLY A 44 -13.39 -17.61 3.19
CA GLY A 44 -13.34 -17.56 4.67
C GLY A 44 -12.04 -17.01 5.23
N ASP A 45 -11.00 -16.86 4.42
CA ASP A 45 -9.77 -16.17 4.86
C ASP A 45 -10.03 -14.69 5.16
N VAL A 46 -9.22 -14.13 6.05
CA VAL A 46 -9.35 -12.76 6.54
C VAL A 46 -8.22 -11.90 6.00
N MET A 47 -8.57 -10.68 5.62
CA MET A 47 -7.65 -9.64 5.17
C MET A 47 -7.31 -8.69 6.31
N ILE A 48 -6.05 -8.66 6.73
CA ILE A 48 -5.52 -7.79 7.78
C ILE A 48 -4.72 -6.68 7.14
N ALA A 49 -5.16 -5.44 7.36
CA ALA A 49 -4.48 -4.24 6.90
C ALA A 49 -3.42 -3.76 7.89
N LEU A 50 -2.27 -3.36 7.36
CA LEU A 50 -1.27 -2.57 8.06
C LEU A 50 -1.37 -1.12 7.55
N PRO A 51 -1.49 -0.13 8.45
CA PRO A 51 -1.66 1.26 8.06
C PRO A 51 -0.52 1.79 7.20
N SER A 52 -0.84 2.67 6.24
CA SER A 52 0.17 3.48 5.57
C SER A 52 0.54 4.71 6.41
N SER A 53 1.66 5.34 6.07
CA SER A 53 2.10 6.61 6.67
C SER A 53 1.59 7.85 5.90
N GLY A 54 0.97 7.65 4.75
CA GLY A 54 0.54 8.71 3.84
C GLY A 54 0.40 8.18 2.42
N VAL A 55 0.64 9.05 1.45
CA VAL A 55 0.53 8.74 0.01
C VAL A 55 1.57 7.69 -0.42
N HIS A 56 2.65 7.54 0.35
CA HIS A 56 3.82 6.74 0.00
C HIS A 56 4.49 7.30 -1.27
N SER A 57 4.69 6.46 -2.29
CA SER A 57 5.42 6.86 -3.50
C SER A 57 4.55 6.75 -4.77
N ASN A 58 3.23 6.69 -4.64
CA ASN A 58 2.32 6.47 -5.78
C ASN A 58 1.27 7.58 -5.89
N GLY A 59 0.80 7.83 -7.12
CA GLY A 59 -0.27 8.78 -7.39
C GLY A 59 0.18 10.26 -7.43
N PHE A 60 1.48 10.56 -7.39
CA PHE A 60 1.98 11.94 -7.32
C PHE A 60 1.68 12.78 -8.55
N SER A 61 1.51 12.21 -9.73
CA SER A 61 1.06 12.96 -10.89
C SER A 61 -0.33 13.58 -10.66
N LEU A 62 -1.24 12.80 -10.07
CA LEU A 62 -2.57 13.29 -9.69
C LEU A 62 -2.49 14.29 -8.54
N VAL A 63 -1.68 14.03 -7.51
CA VAL A 63 -1.44 14.94 -6.38
C VAL A 63 -0.96 16.31 -6.86
N ARG A 64 0.06 16.34 -7.74
CA ARG A 64 0.57 17.61 -8.31
C ARG A 64 -0.50 18.37 -9.08
N LYS A 65 -1.32 17.66 -9.85
CA LYS A 65 -2.43 18.25 -10.59
C LYS A 65 -3.51 18.82 -9.66
N VAL A 66 -3.97 18.03 -8.68
CA VAL A 66 -5.02 18.42 -7.72
C VAL A 66 -4.63 19.66 -6.92
N PHE A 67 -3.40 19.73 -6.45
CA PHE A 67 -2.91 20.86 -5.67
C PHE A 67 -2.24 21.95 -6.50
N GLU A 68 -2.29 21.85 -7.83
CA GLU A 68 -1.70 22.81 -8.78
C GLU A 68 -0.20 23.09 -8.51
N LEU A 69 0.58 22.08 -8.09
CA LEU A 69 1.94 22.29 -7.62
C LEU A 69 2.92 22.71 -8.73
N GLU A 70 2.63 22.41 -9.98
CA GLU A 70 3.45 22.85 -11.12
C GLU A 70 3.24 24.36 -11.40
N SER A 71 1.99 24.83 -11.37
CA SER A 71 1.65 26.24 -11.63
C SER A 71 1.76 27.12 -10.38
N LYS A 72 1.55 26.55 -9.21
CA LYS A 72 1.55 27.22 -7.91
C LYS A 72 2.40 26.46 -6.88
N PRO A 73 3.72 26.37 -7.05
CA PRO A 73 4.58 25.53 -6.20
C PRO A 73 4.51 25.92 -4.71
N ARG A 74 4.12 27.14 -4.37
CA ARG A 74 3.94 27.57 -2.98
C ARG A 74 2.76 26.91 -2.27
N ASN A 75 1.86 26.21 -2.98
CA ASN A 75 0.77 25.47 -2.36
C ASN A 75 1.25 24.37 -1.42
N ILE A 76 2.50 23.88 -1.56
CA ILE A 76 3.11 22.95 -0.62
C ILE A 76 3.24 23.49 0.80
N PHE A 77 3.30 24.83 0.96
CA PHE A 77 3.43 25.51 2.27
C PHE A 77 2.09 25.81 2.94
N ARG A 78 0.96 25.49 2.31
CA ARG A 78 -0.34 25.67 2.96
C ARG A 78 -0.45 24.79 4.19
N GLU A 79 -1.11 25.28 5.23
CA GLU A 79 -1.38 24.52 6.44
C GLU A 79 -2.27 23.30 6.13
N PHE A 80 -1.91 22.15 6.71
CA PHE A 80 -2.69 20.92 6.65
C PHE A 80 -2.47 20.09 7.90
N ASN A 81 -3.53 19.90 8.73
CA ASN A 81 -3.51 19.08 9.95
C ASN A 81 -2.35 19.36 10.92
N GLY A 82 -2.05 20.64 11.17
CA GLY A 82 -0.97 21.04 12.09
C GLY A 82 0.44 20.95 11.52
N SER A 83 0.57 20.70 10.21
CA SER A 83 1.82 20.71 9.44
C SER A 83 1.60 21.44 8.12
N THR A 84 2.53 21.31 7.18
CA THR A 84 2.31 21.76 5.81
C THR A 84 1.86 20.62 4.90
N LEU A 85 1.18 20.96 3.80
CA LEU A 85 0.82 20.01 2.77
C LEU A 85 2.08 19.26 2.24
N GLY A 86 3.17 20.00 2.01
CA GLY A 86 4.44 19.44 1.54
C GLY A 86 5.02 18.41 2.50
N GLU A 87 5.11 18.72 3.80
CA GLU A 87 5.58 17.76 4.81
C GLU A 87 4.71 16.51 4.88
N THR A 88 3.39 16.68 4.79
CA THR A 88 2.44 15.55 4.76
C THR A 88 2.65 14.67 3.52
N LEU A 89 2.81 15.28 2.35
CA LEU A 89 3.02 14.55 1.09
C LEU A 89 4.38 13.87 1.02
N LEU A 90 5.41 14.44 1.67
CA LEU A 90 6.77 13.91 1.73
C LEU A 90 6.99 12.89 2.86
N THR A 91 5.95 12.54 3.61
CA THR A 91 6.07 11.49 4.63
C THR A 91 6.60 10.20 4.00
N PRO A 92 7.74 9.66 4.47
CA PRO A 92 8.33 8.47 3.87
C PRO A 92 7.42 7.26 3.89
N THR A 93 7.55 6.40 2.88
CA THR A 93 6.87 5.09 2.83
C THR A 93 7.21 4.28 4.09
N ARG A 94 6.17 3.75 4.74
CA ARG A 94 6.32 2.91 5.93
C ARG A 94 7.06 1.61 5.60
N LEU A 95 7.95 1.19 6.50
CA LEU A 95 8.72 -0.03 6.33
C LEU A 95 8.00 -1.21 6.99
N TYR A 96 7.56 -2.16 6.19
CA TYR A 96 6.81 -3.35 6.64
C TYR A 96 7.65 -4.60 6.84
N VAL A 97 8.97 -4.52 6.60
CA VAL A 97 9.85 -5.71 6.60
C VAL A 97 9.82 -6.44 7.93
N LYS A 98 10.09 -5.74 9.03
CA LYS A 98 10.15 -6.36 10.37
C LYS A 98 8.81 -6.95 10.82
N PRO A 99 7.69 -6.19 10.77
CA PRO A 99 6.39 -6.75 11.16
C PRO A 99 5.96 -7.93 10.30
N MET A 100 6.19 -7.87 8.98
CA MET A 100 5.81 -8.97 8.09
C MET A 100 6.66 -10.22 8.29
N LEU A 101 7.97 -10.09 8.46
CA LEU A 101 8.83 -11.26 8.76
C LEU A 101 8.43 -11.89 10.11
N LYS A 102 8.18 -11.07 11.14
CA LYS A 102 7.73 -11.58 12.43
C LYS A 102 6.38 -12.30 12.32
N LEU A 103 5.45 -11.74 11.54
CA LEU A 103 4.16 -12.39 11.29
C LEU A 103 4.34 -13.74 10.60
N MET A 104 5.15 -13.82 9.55
CA MET A 104 5.39 -15.04 8.78
C MET A 104 6.13 -16.12 9.59
N ASP A 105 6.91 -15.74 10.59
CA ASP A 105 7.57 -16.68 11.49
C ASP A 105 6.59 -17.37 12.47
N GLU A 106 5.49 -16.71 12.80
CA GLU A 106 4.52 -17.19 13.80
C GLU A 106 3.20 -17.69 13.23
N ILE A 107 2.84 -17.19 12.04
CA ILE A 107 1.54 -17.44 11.39
C ILE A 107 1.80 -17.91 9.97
N LYS A 108 0.98 -18.83 9.49
CA LYS A 108 0.96 -19.20 8.08
C LYS A 108 0.24 -18.09 7.28
N VAL A 109 0.99 -17.08 6.86
CA VAL A 109 0.49 -16.09 5.89
C VAL A 109 0.33 -16.76 4.53
N LYS A 110 -0.85 -16.67 3.93
CA LYS A 110 -1.15 -17.30 2.63
C LYS A 110 -0.73 -16.44 1.46
N SER A 111 -0.97 -15.13 1.55
CA SER A 111 -0.58 -14.17 0.55
C SER A 111 -0.47 -12.77 1.16
N VAL A 112 0.20 -11.86 0.44
CA VAL A 112 0.44 -10.48 0.87
C VAL A 112 0.22 -9.52 -0.28
N VAL A 113 -0.37 -8.37 0.00
CA VAL A 113 -0.55 -7.27 -0.93
C VAL A 113 0.27 -6.07 -0.45
N HIS A 114 1.14 -5.52 -1.28
CA HIS A 114 1.65 -4.16 -1.10
C HIS A 114 0.78 -3.22 -1.93
N VAL A 115 0.03 -2.34 -1.26
CA VAL A 115 -0.89 -1.43 -1.93
C VAL A 115 -0.11 -0.23 -2.47
N THR A 116 0.11 -0.24 -3.77
CA THR A 116 0.89 0.75 -4.51
C THR A 116 0.05 1.43 -5.61
N GLY A 117 0.64 1.84 -6.71
CA GLY A 117 -0.10 2.33 -7.89
C GLY A 117 -1.10 1.29 -8.38
N GLY A 118 -2.31 1.74 -8.74
CA GLY A 118 -3.44 0.86 -9.03
C GLY A 118 -4.31 0.53 -7.81
N GLY A 119 -3.91 0.99 -6.60
CA GLY A 119 -4.72 0.93 -5.39
C GLY A 119 -5.21 -0.46 -5.03
N PHE A 120 -6.41 -0.56 -4.52
CA PHE A 120 -7.02 -1.82 -4.09
C PHE A 120 -7.40 -2.68 -5.29
N TYR A 121 -8.01 -2.09 -6.32
CA TYR A 121 -8.57 -2.82 -7.47
C TYR A 121 -7.53 -3.54 -8.30
N GLU A 122 -6.31 -3.01 -8.41
CA GLU A 122 -5.27 -3.66 -9.19
C GLU A 122 -4.30 -4.51 -8.35
N ASN A 123 -4.10 -4.16 -7.06
CA ASN A 123 -3.10 -4.85 -6.24
C ASN A 123 -3.68 -6.07 -5.51
N ILE A 124 -4.89 -5.98 -4.95
CA ILE A 124 -5.47 -7.10 -4.19
C ILE A 124 -5.67 -8.35 -5.07
N PRO A 125 -6.16 -8.27 -6.32
CA PRO A 125 -6.32 -9.45 -7.16
C PRO A 125 -5.04 -10.24 -7.40
N ARG A 126 -3.87 -9.60 -7.35
CA ARG A 126 -2.57 -10.30 -7.52
C ARG A 126 -2.27 -11.30 -6.40
N ALA A 127 -2.91 -11.12 -5.25
CA ALA A 127 -2.78 -11.98 -4.08
C ALA A 127 -3.89 -13.05 -3.98
N LEU A 128 -4.77 -13.12 -4.97
CA LEU A 128 -5.88 -14.07 -5.05
C LEU A 128 -5.65 -15.10 -6.16
N ASN A 129 -6.36 -16.21 -6.09
CA ASN A 129 -6.47 -17.18 -7.18
C ASN A 129 -7.81 -17.02 -7.93
N ASP A 130 -7.98 -17.76 -9.04
CA ASP A 130 -9.14 -17.64 -9.93
C ASP A 130 -10.49 -18.11 -9.33
N ARG A 131 -10.47 -18.66 -8.11
CA ARG A 131 -11.66 -19.16 -7.39
C ARG A 131 -12.09 -18.26 -6.26
N THR A 132 -11.36 -17.15 -6.02
CA THR A 132 -11.56 -16.28 -4.88
C THR A 132 -11.72 -14.83 -5.29
N LYS A 133 -12.48 -14.08 -4.50
CA LYS A 133 -12.57 -12.62 -4.55
C LYS A 133 -12.33 -12.02 -3.17
N ALA A 134 -11.87 -10.77 -3.15
CA ALA A 134 -11.78 -10.00 -1.93
C ALA A 134 -13.05 -9.16 -1.73
N VAL A 135 -13.62 -9.23 -0.52
CA VAL A 135 -14.70 -8.34 -0.10
C VAL A 135 -14.13 -7.44 1.00
N VAL A 136 -13.98 -6.17 0.68
CA VAL A 136 -13.46 -5.13 1.57
C VAL A 136 -14.63 -4.36 2.16
N GLU A 137 -14.70 -4.30 3.47
CA GLU A 137 -15.65 -3.47 4.21
C GLU A 137 -15.21 -2.01 4.15
N ARG A 138 -15.90 -1.20 3.34
CA ARG A 138 -15.54 0.21 3.13
C ARG A 138 -15.37 1.00 4.43
N ASN A 139 -16.27 0.77 5.38
CA ASN A 139 -16.24 1.47 6.67
C ASN A 139 -15.12 1.01 7.61
N SER A 140 -14.51 -0.13 7.35
CA SER A 140 -13.34 -0.61 8.09
C SER A 140 -12.04 0.03 7.61
N VAL A 141 -12.00 0.58 6.39
CA VAL A 141 -10.80 1.24 5.86
C VAL A 141 -10.59 2.58 6.56
N ARG A 142 -9.48 2.71 7.29
CA ARG A 142 -9.10 3.92 8.04
C ARG A 142 -8.43 4.93 7.10
N VAL A 143 -9.26 5.61 6.31
CA VAL A 143 -8.78 6.58 5.31
C VAL A 143 -8.09 7.76 5.98
N LEU A 144 -6.83 8.02 5.61
CA LEU A 144 -6.08 9.15 6.15
C LEU A 144 -6.60 10.50 5.63
N PRO A 145 -6.50 11.57 6.44
CA PRO A 145 -7.02 12.89 6.06
C PRO A 145 -6.52 13.43 4.73
N ILE A 146 -5.28 13.09 4.33
CA ILE A 146 -4.71 13.52 3.06
C ILE A 146 -5.49 12.98 1.86
N PHE A 147 -6.01 11.76 1.93
CA PHE A 147 -6.80 11.18 0.84
C PHE A 147 -8.18 11.83 0.74
N GLN A 148 -8.77 12.17 1.89
CA GLN A 148 -10.03 12.92 1.92
C GLN A 148 -9.85 14.31 1.30
N GLU A 149 -8.73 14.97 1.56
CA GLU A 149 -8.42 16.27 0.99
C GLU A 149 -8.15 16.19 -0.53
N ILE A 150 -7.37 15.18 -0.98
CA ILE A 150 -7.16 14.93 -2.41
C ILE A 150 -8.49 14.70 -3.13
N GLN A 151 -9.34 13.85 -2.56
CA GLN A 151 -10.65 13.55 -3.12
C GLN A 151 -11.53 14.80 -3.23
N LYS A 152 -11.59 15.58 -2.15
CA LYS A 152 -12.42 16.80 -2.08
C LYS A 152 -11.94 17.89 -3.05
N VAL A 153 -10.65 18.17 -3.06
CA VAL A 153 -10.08 19.25 -3.90
C VAL A 153 -10.08 18.86 -5.38
N GLY A 154 -9.82 17.59 -5.66
CA GLY A 154 -9.80 17.04 -7.02
C GLY A 154 -11.17 16.67 -7.56
N GLU A 155 -12.24 16.70 -6.73
CA GLU A 155 -13.58 16.19 -7.09
C GLU A 155 -13.54 14.77 -7.65
N ILE A 156 -12.67 13.92 -7.06
CA ILE A 156 -12.38 12.58 -7.56
C ILE A 156 -13.42 11.59 -7.03
N SER A 157 -13.88 10.69 -7.89
CA SER A 157 -14.79 9.62 -7.45
C SER A 157 -14.13 8.71 -6.41
N GLU A 158 -14.91 8.12 -5.51
CA GLU A 158 -14.38 7.17 -4.53
C GLU A 158 -13.71 5.98 -5.20
N HIS A 159 -14.30 5.47 -6.28
CA HIS A 159 -13.72 4.39 -7.07
C HIS A 159 -12.31 4.75 -7.57
N ASP A 160 -12.15 5.95 -8.17
CA ASP A 160 -10.86 6.38 -8.70
C ASP A 160 -9.83 6.61 -7.58
N MET A 161 -10.27 7.05 -6.40
CA MET A 161 -9.42 7.16 -5.22
C MET A 161 -8.87 5.79 -4.81
N PHE A 162 -9.72 4.76 -4.69
CA PHE A 162 -9.33 3.39 -4.37
C PHE A 162 -8.56 2.69 -5.49
N ASN A 163 -8.67 3.17 -6.73
CA ASN A 163 -7.90 2.67 -7.86
C ASN A 163 -6.53 3.36 -8.03
N THR A 164 -6.33 4.51 -7.39
CA THR A 164 -5.08 5.28 -7.53
C THR A 164 -4.20 5.22 -6.29
N PHE A 165 -4.82 5.24 -5.10
CA PHE A 165 -4.13 5.43 -3.83
C PHE A 165 -4.29 4.24 -2.88
N ASN A 166 -3.40 4.18 -1.89
CA ASN A 166 -3.46 3.18 -0.82
C ASN A 166 -4.55 3.45 0.23
N MET A 167 -5.20 4.59 0.21
CA MET A 167 -6.31 5.02 1.08
C MET A 167 -6.06 4.86 2.60
N GLY A 168 -4.81 4.78 3.03
CA GLY A 168 -4.44 4.55 4.43
C GLY A 168 -4.03 3.11 4.74
N VAL A 169 -4.00 2.23 3.75
CA VAL A 169 -3.59 0.82 3.86
C VAL A 169 -2.36 0.60 3.00
N GLY A 170 -1.21 0.41 3.61
CA GLY A 170 0.03 0.19 2.83
C GLY A 170 0.30 -1.27 2.52
N MET A 171 -0.11 -2.18 3.41
CA MET A 171 0.06 -3.62 3.21
C MET A 171 -1.15 -4.40 3.74
N ILE A 172 -1.45 -5.53 3.10
CA ILE A 172 -2.52 -6.44 3.53
C ILE A 172 -1.91 -7.84 3.62
N ALA A 173 -2.13 -8.51 4.76
CA ALA A 173 -1.83 -9.93 4.93
C ALA A 173 -3.13 -10.75 4.85
N ILE A 174 -3.11 -11.84 4.09
CA ILE A 174 -4.22 -12.81 4.01
C ILE A 174 -3.86 -14.02 4.85
N VAL A 175 -4.68 -14.29 5.86
CA VAL A 175 -4.50 -15.39 6.82
C VAL A 175 -5.78 -16.19 6.97
N SER A 176 -5.70 -17.39 7.56
CA SER A 176 -6.93 -18.13 7.92
C SER A 176 -7.73 -17.36 8.98
N SER A 177 -9.04 -17.54 9.01
CA SER A 177 -9.90 -16.92 10.03
C SER A 177 -9.51 -17.35 11.45
N GLU A 178 -9.00 -18.57 11.62
CA GLU A 178 -8.55 -19.12 12.90
C GLU A 178 -7.30 -18.39 13.43
N ASP A 179 -6.45 -17.90 12.53
CA ASP A 179 -5.20 -17.23 12.86
C ASP A 179 -5.35 -15.70 12.99
N ALA A 180 -6.52 -15.14 12.67
CA ALA A 180 -6.70 -13.69 12.57
C ALA A 180 -6.37 -12.95 13.88
N ASP A 181 -6.90 -13.42 15.00
CA ASP A 181 -6.66 -12.79 16.32
C ASP A 181 -5.18 -12.85 16.72
N LYS A 182 -4.55 -14.01 16.50
CA LYS A 182 -3.12 -14.19 16.78
C LYS A 182 -2.28 -13.30 15.86
N ALA A 183 -2.63 -13.19 14.58
CA ALA A 183 -1.95 -12.32 13.63
C ALA A 183 -2.01 -10.85 14.06
N LEU A 184 -3.17 -10.37 14.49
CA LEU A 184 -3.33 -9.02 15.04
C LEU A 184 -2.48 -8.81 16.30
N GLN A 185 -2.41 -9.79 17.18
CA GLN A 185 -1.56 -9.73 18.37
C GLN A 185 -0.08 -9.62 18.02
N VAL A 186 0.40 -10.48 17.12
CA VAL A 186 1.80 -10.48 16.65
C VAL A 186 2.16 -9.13 16.03
N LEU A 187 1.30 -8.59 15.16
CA LEU A 187 1.52 -7.29 14.55
C LEU A 187 1.55 -6.17 15.59
N LYS A 188 0.66 -6.20 16.58
CA LYS A 188 0.65 -5.24 17.68
C LYS A 188 1.95 -5.26 18.49
N GLU A 189 2.53 -6.43 18.73
CA GLU A 189 3.81 -6.58 19.44
C GLU A 189 4.97 -5.96 18.66
N THR A 190 4.85 -5.82 17.33
CA THR A 190 5.82 -5.10 16.49
C THR A 190 5.55 -3.60 16.40
N GLY A 191 4.52 -3.10 17.08
CA GLY A 191 4.12 -1.69 17.06
C GLY A 191 3.18 -1.32 15.91
N GLU A 192 2.61 -2.32 15.20
CA GLU A 192 1.64 -2.07 14.14
C GLU A 192 0.21 -2.00 14.70
N ASP A 193 -0.52 -0.96 14.31
CA ASP A 193 -1.97 -0.84 14.58
C ASP A 193 -2.79 -1.50 13.45
N ALA A 194 -2.50 -2.79 13.23
CA ALA A 194 -3.16 -3.58 12.20
C ALA A 194 -4.62 -3.88 12.56
N TYR A 195 -5.44 -4.08 11.54
CA TYR A 195 -6.87 -4.32 11.72
C TYR A 195 -7.47 -5.11 10.56
N VAL A 196 -8.60 -5.77 10.78
CA VAL A 196 -9.33 -6.49 9.74
C VAL A 196 -10.05 -5.48 8.84
N ILE A 197 -9.88 -5.64 7.50
CA ILE A 197 -10.57 -4.80 6.52
C ILE A 197 -11.60 -5.54 5.68
N GLY A 198 -11.65 -6.86 5.80
CA GLY A 198 -12.55 -7.67 5.00
C GLY A 198 -12.16 -9.14 4.99
N LYS A 199 -12.74 -9.85 4.06
CA LYS A 199 -12.59 -11.31 3.93
C LYS A 199 -12.47 -11.73 2.47
N VAL A 200 -12.03 -12.96 2.30
CA VAL A 200 -12.01 -13.63 1.00
C VAL A 200 -13.29 -14.44 0.85
N GLU A 201 -13.94 -14.34 -0.29
CA GLU A 201 -15.12 -15.11 -0.67
C GLU A 201 -14.89 -15.90 -1.96
N GLN A 202 -15.82 -16.78 -2.29
CA GLN A 202 -15.82 -17.44 -3.60
C GLN A 202 -16.07 -16.40 -4.70
N GLY A 203 -15.26 -16.42 -5.75
CA GLY A 203 -15.36 -15.43 -6.83
C GLY A 203 -14.34 -15.68 -7.93
N SER A 204 -13.99 -14.63 -8.68
CA SER A 204 -13.22 -14.71 -9.91
C SER A 204 -12.05 -13.72 -9.93
N LYS A 205 -11.21 -13.71 -8.87
CA LYS A 205 -10.01 -12.86 -8.79
C LYS A 205 -10.29 -11.37 -8.89
N GLU A 206 -11.30 -10.92 -8.19
CA GLU A 206 -11.78 -9.54 -8.20
C GLU A 206 -11.83 -8.94 -6.79
N VAL A 207 -12.07 -7.63 -6.71
CA VAL A 207 -12.27 -6.89 -5.47
C VAL A 207 -13.63 -6.23 -5.49
N GLU A 208 -14.37 -6.45 -4.41
CA GLU A 208 -15.63 -5.77 -4.13
C GLU A 208 -15.44 -4.92 -2.86
N ILE A 209 -15.79 -3.63 -2.93
CA ILE A 209 -15.78 -2.72 -1.78
C ILE A 209 -17.23 -2.39 -1.46
N ILE A 210 -17.71 -2.79 -0.26
CA ILE A 210 -19.12 -2.73 0.16
C ILE A 210 -19.32 -1.84 1.39
#